data_0f4e65b33271f4616321b2ff8f5b97c1
#
_entry.id   0f4e65b33271f4616321b2ff8f5b97c1
#
_cell.length_a   1.000
_cell.length_b   1.000
_cell.length_c   1.000
_cell.angle_alpha   90.00
_cell.angle_beta   90.00
_cell.angle_gamma   90.00
#
_symmetry.space_group_name_H-M   'P 1'
#
loop_
_entity.id
_entity.type
_entity.pdbx_description
1 polymer ?
#
loop_
_entity_poly.entity_id
_entity_poly.type
_entity_poly.pdbx_seq_one_letter_code
_entity_poly.pdbx_strand_id
1 'polypeptide(L)'
;MNRNFLLILIIIVTFGSCKSPEARKPVQNNSGTYIKKSVERNKAIFEKEEQQIIQLLDSNPEQEYFSSEEGFWYFYNKQDTIATQKPVFGDHILFSYNVKKLDNTVVLSEKEIGIQDYIVDKTNQKLINGIRDGVKLMKEGEVVTFLIPSYNAYSYYGIENKLGTNVPIQCTVTLIKINKNN
;
A
#
# COMPACT_ATOMS: atom_id res chain seq x y z
N MET A 1 42.08 40.14 -60.28
CA MET A 1 41.74 39.07 -59.38
C MET A 1 40.66 38.24 -60.00
N ASN A 2 40.97 37.01 -60.37
CA ASN A 2 40.14 36.19 -61.34
C ASN A 2 38.82 35.78 -60.59
N ARG A 3 37.70 36.04 -61.23
CA ARG A 3 36.33 35.68 -60.75
C ARG A 3 36.25 34.25 -60.26
N ASN A 4 36.97 33.31 -60.92
CA ASN A 4 37.02 31.92 -60.47
C ASN A 4 37.81 31.71 -59.18
N PHE A 5 38.81 32.53 -58.88
CA PHE A 5 39.55 32.48 -57.61
C PHE A 5 38.68 32.96 -56.40
N LEU A 6 37.83 33.95 -56.65
CA LEU A 6 36.88 34.44 -55.63
C LEU A 6 35.80 33.40 -55.31
N LEU A 7 35.32 32.68 -56.31
CA LEU A 7 34.34 31.59 -56.12
C LEU A 7 34.90 30.40 -55.34
N ILE A 8 36.15 30.03 -55.56
CA ILE A 8 36.82 28.95 -54.84
C ILE A 8 37.04 29.38 -53.35
N LEU A 9 37.39 30.64 -53.10
CA LEU A 9 37.55 31.13 -51.74
C LEU A 9 36.23 31.11 -50.94
N ILE A 10 35.09 31.44 -51.55
CA ILE A 10 33.77 31.42 -50.92
C ILE A 10 33.35 29.98 -50.59
N ILE A 11 33.64 29.00 -51.43
CA ILE A 11 33.32 27.57 -51.21
C ILE A 11 34.12 27.00 -50.03
N ILE A 12 35.38 27.41 -49.83
CA ILE A 12 36.22 26.93 -48.75
C ILE A 12 35.73 27.45 -47.38
N VAL A 13 35.18 28.69 -47.34
CA VAL A 13 34.65 29.30 -46.07
C VAL A 13 33.35 28.63 -45.61
N THR A 14 32.55 28.04 -46.53
CA THR A 14 31.27 27.41 -46.14
C THR A 14 31.44 26.04 -45.52
N PHE A 15 32.56 25.35 -45.69
CA PHE A 15 32.81 24.01 -45.10
C PHE A 15 33.40 24.05 -43.68
N GLY A 16 33.76 25.22 -43.11
CA GLY A 16 34.40 25.36 -41.81
C GLY A 16 33.46 25.49 -40.61
N SER A 17 32.13 25.48 -40.77
CA SER A 17 31.18 25.87 -39.72
C SER A 17 30.33 24.72 -39.14
N CYS A 18 30.83 23.50 -39.10
CA CYS A 18 30.17 22.46 -38.32
C CYS A 18 30.91 22.20 -36.97
N LYS A 19 30.67 23.02 -35.96
CA LYS A 19 30.86 22.57 -34.58
C LYS A 19 29.68 21.66 -34.25
N SER A 20 29.93 20.36 -34.16
CA SER A 20 28.97 19.42 -33.56
C SER A 20 28.67 19.87 -32.12
N PRO A 21 27.41 20.01 -31.73
CA PRO A 21 27.09 20.36 -30.34
C PRO A 21 27.64 19.27 -29.42
N GLU A 22 28.45 19.69 -28.46
CA GLU A 22 29.01 18.80 -27.46
C GLU A 22 27.84 18.16 -26.69
N ALA A 23 27.75 16.82 -26.72
CA ALA A 23 26.72 16.08 -26.03
C ALA A 23 26.78 16.44 -24.54
N ARG A 24 25.70 17.01 -24.02
CA ARG A 24 25.59 17.31 -22.58
C ARG A 24 25.74 16.01 -21.81
N LYS A 25 26.79 15.93 -20.98
CA LYS A 25 26.91 14.82 -20.05
C LYS A 25 25.67 14.79 -19.16
N PRO A 26 25.02 13.62 -18.92
CA PRO A 26 23.92 13.54 -18.00
C PRO A 26 24.40 14.04 -16.61
N VAL A 27 23.69 15.01 -16.05
CA VAL A 27 23.94 15.47 -14.68
C VAL A 27 23.52 14.33 -13.77
N GLN A 28 24.46 13.50 -13.34
CA GLN A 28 24.23 12.51 -12.30
C GLN A 28 24.00 13.27 -11.01
N ASN A 29 22.74 13.63 -10.74
CA ASN A 29 22.34 13.96 -9.38
C ASN A 29 22.48 12.66 -8.55
N ASN A 30 23.31 12.71 -7.53
CA ASN A 30 23.47 11.60 -6.60
C ASN A 30 22.11 11.21 -6.01
N SER A 31 21.43 10.24 -6.64
CA SER A 31 20.12 9.71 -6.22
C SER A 31 20.17 9.11 -4.81
N GLY A 32 21.37 8.74 -4.32
CA GLY A 32 21.57 8.17 -3.00
C GLY A 32 21.10 9.07 -1.83
N THR A 33 21.22 10.38 -1.95
CA THR A 33 20.75 11.31 -0.89
C THR A 33 19.24 11.39 -0.82
N TYR A 34 18.56 11.38 -1.97
CA TYR A 34 17.08 11.40 -2.03
C TYR A 34 16.47 10.10 -1.53
N ILE A 35 17.03 8.95 -1.92
CA ILE A 35 16.60 7.64 -1.45
C ILE A 35 16.76 7.55 0.06
N LYS A 36 17.93 7.94 0.60
CA LYS A 36 18.19 7.92 2.03
C LYS A 36 17.19 8.78 2.82
N LYS A 37 16.94 10.01 2.39
CA LYS A 37 15.93 10.89 2.99
C LYS A 37 14.52 10.31 2.92
N SER A 38 14.16 9.65 1.83
CA SER A 38 12.84 9.02 1.69
C SER A 38 12.69 7.83 2.62
N VAL A 39 13.72 7.00 2.79
CA VAL A 39 13.75 5.88 3.73
C VAL A 39 13.63 6.38 5.18
N GLU A 40 14.41 7.39 5.56
CA GLU A 40 14.35 8.00 6.90
C GLU A 40 12.96 8.57 7.21
N ARG A 41 12.36 9.28 6.25
CA ARG A 41 11.01 9.83 6.40
C ARG A 41 9.97 8.72 6.57
N ASN A 42 10.02 7.68 5.74
CA ASN A 42 9.07 6.57 5.82
C ASN A 42 9.22 5.81 7.14
N LYS A 43 10.45 5.58 7.59
CA LYS A 43 10.72 4.98 8.90
C LYS A 43 10.09 5.77 10.04
N ALA A 44 10.29 7.10 10.05
CA ALA A 44 9.70 7.97 11.07
C ALA A 44 8.15 7.96 11.05
N ILE A 45 7.53 7.84 9.85
CA ILE A 45 6.08 7.70 9.73
C ILE A 45 5.63 6.38 10.35
N PHE A 46 6.28 5.27 10.01
CA PHE A 46 5.93 3.94 10.50
C PHE A 46 6.09 3.82 12.01
N GLU A 47 7.19 4.32 12.57
CA GLU A 47 7.42 4.36 14.03
C GLU A 47 6.31 5.16 14.75
N LYS A 48 5.89 6.29 14.19
CA LYS A 48 4.80 7.09 14.74
C LYS A 48 3.45 6.35 14.70
N GLU A 49 3.14 5.69 13.59
CA GLU A 49 1.90 4.93 13.43
C GLU A 49 1.86 3.71 14.36
N GLU A 50 2.97 3.00 14.47
CA GLU A 50 3.13 1.88 15.40
C GLU A 50 2.90 2.34 16.85
N GLN A 51 3.49 3.46 17.25
CA GLN A 51 3.25 4.03 18.58
C GLN A 51 1.78 4.38 18.82
N GLN A 52 1.07 4.92 17.81
CA GLN A 52 -0.36 5.21 17.94
C GLN A 52 -1.18 3.93 18.15
N ILE A 53 -0.83 2.86 17.43
CA ILE A 53 -1.50 1.56 17.61
C ILE A 53 -1.18 1.01 19.01
N ILE A 54 0.08 1.00 19.42
CA ILE A 54 0.50 0.51 20.75
C ILE A 54 -0.23 1.28 21.86
N GLN A 55 -0.35 2.60 21.76
CA GLN A 55 -1.12 3.39 22.72
C GLN A 55 -2.60 2.98 22.79
N LEU A 56 -3.18 2.61 21.64
CA LEU A 56 -4.54 2.07 21.59
C LEU A 56 -4.62 0.71 22.30
N LEU A 57 -3.67 -0.18 22.08
CA LEU A 57 -3.57 -1.47 22.75
C LEU A 57 -3.48 -1.29 24.27
N ASP A 58 -2.57 -0.43 24.72
CA ASP A 58 -2.33 -0.14 26.15
C ASP A 58 -3.55 0.50 26.83
N SER A 59 -4.36 1.24 26.08
CA SER A 59 -5.58 1.86 26.62
C SER A 59 -6.73 0.87 26.85
N ASN A 60 -6.63 -0.35 26.32
CA ASN A 60 -7.64 -1.39 26.45
C ASN A 60 -7.03 -2.73 26.92
N PRO A 61 -6.48 -2.79 28.13
CA PRO A 61 -5.75 -3.97 28.62
C PRO A 61 -6.62 -5.22 28.81
N GLU A 62 -7.92 -5.08 28.89
CA GLU A 62 -8.89 -6.19 28.97
C GLU A 62 -9.02 -6.96 27.62
N GLN A 63 -8.62 -6.33 26.54
CA GLN A 63 -8.70 -6.92 25.20
C GLN A 63 -7.42 -7.67 24.87
N GLU A 64 -7.53 -8.95 24.55
CA GLU A 64 -6.40 -9.73 24.04
C GLU A 64 -6.09 -9.33 22.59
N TYR A 65 -4.86 -8.89 22.34
CA TYR A 65 -4.36 -8.51 21.03
C TYR A 65 -3.28 -9.48 20.55
N PHE A 66 -3.31 -9.76 19.26
CA PHE A 66 -2.35 -10.61 18.56
C PHE A 66 -1.57 -9.78 17.55
N SER A 67 -0.27 -10.04 17.42
CA SER A 67 0.59 -9.46 16.39
C SER A 67 0.70 -10.42 15.22
N SER A 68 0.57 -9.89 13.99
CA SER A 68 0.80 -10.64 12.75
C SER A 68 2.25 -10.48 12.28
N GLU A 69 2.81 -11.52 11.64
CA GLU A 69 4.09 -11.45 10.96
C GLU A 69 4.08 -10.47 9.78
N GLU A 70 2.90 -10.16 9.24
CA GLU A 70 2.68 -9.20 8.15
C GLU A 70 2.65 -7.73 8.62
N GLY A 71 2.88 -7.48 9.92
CA GLY A 71 3.03 -6.13 10.47
C GLY A 71 1.71 -5.39 10.72
N PHE A 72 0.71 -6.09 11.21
CA PHE A 72 -0.53 -5.52 11.74
C PHE A 72 -0.91 -6.24 13.05
N TRP A 73 -1.83 -5.63 13.83
CA TRP A 73 -2.37 -6.23 15.04
C TRP A 73 -3.85 -6.58 14.84
N TYR A 74 -4.34 -7.53 15.61
CA TYR A 74 -5.74 -7.92 15.51
C TYR A 74 -6.28 -8.47 16.84
N PHE A 75 -7.60 -8.47 16.96
CA PHE A 75 -8.31 -9.11 18.05
C PHE A 75 -9.63 -9.70 17.56
N TYR A 76 -10.07 -10.75 18.23
CA TYR A 76 -11.33 -11.40 17.93
C TYR A 76 -12.49 -10.71 18.62
N ASN A 77 -13.49 -10.26 17.84
CA ASN A 77 -14.80 -9.87 18.36
C ASN A 77 -15.69 -11.11 18.55
N LYS A 78 -15.53 -12.10 17.64
CA LYS A 78 -16.16 -13.42 17.71
C LYS A 78 -15.17 -14.44 17.17
N GLN A 79 -14.76 -15.39 18.02
CA GLN A 79 -13.82 -16.45 17.68
C GLN A 79 -14.54 -17.81 17.60
N ASP A 80 -14.23 -18.62 16.60
CA ASP A 80 -14.62 -20.04 16.55
C ASP A 80 -13.46 -20.91 17.05
N THR A 81 -13.69 -21.57 18.18
CA THR A 81 -12.69 -22.44 18.82
C THR A 81 -12.77 -23.89 18.31
N ILE A 82 -13.80 -24.24 17.53
CA ILE A 82 -14.05 -25.62 17.06
C ILE A 82 -13.54 -25.78 15.62
N ALA A 83 -13.87 -24.86 14.72
CA ALA A 83 -13.43 -24.91 13.35
C ALA A 83 -11.89 -24.79 13.26
N THR A 84 -11.29 -25.56 12.36
CA THR A 84 -9.84 -25.56 12.13
C THR A 84 -9.45 -24.99 10.77
N GLN A 85 -10.42 -24.86 9.87
CA GLN A 85 -10.18 -24.51 8.48
C GLN A 85 -10.05 -23.00 8.30
N LYS A 86 -8.92 -22.59 7.71
CA LYS A 86 -8.66 -21.20 7.26
C LYS A 86 -8.63 -21.15 5.73
N PRO A 87 -8.84 -19.96 5.13
CA PRO A 87 -8.65 -19.76 3.70
C PRO A 87 -7.20 -20.03 3.27
N VAL A 88 -7.04 -20.73 2.15
CA VAL A 88 -5.73 -20.96 1.51
C VAL A 88 -5.77 -20.48 0.07
N PHE A 89 -4.60 -20.42 -0.57
CA PHE A 89 -4.47 -20.01 -1.96
C PHE A 89 -5.51 -20.68 -2.87
N GLY A 90 -6.24 -19.87 -3.60
CA GLY A 90 -7.25 -20.30 -4.57
C GLY A 90 -8.64 -20.57 -4.00
N ASP A 91 -8.83 -20.59 -2.69
CA ASP A 91 -10.14 -20.67 -2.09
C ASP A 91 -10.99 -19.45 -2.45
N HIS A 92 -12.28 -19.65 -2.58
CA HIS A 92 -13.27 -18.62 -2.86
C HIS A 92 -13.97 -18.23 -1.57
N ILE A 93 -13.78 -17.00 -1.10
CA ILE A 93 -14.35 -16.55 0.16
C ILE A 93 -15.32 -15.38 -0.01
N LEU A 94 -16.34 -15.38 0.84
CA LEU A 94 -17.28 -14.26 0.99
C LEU A 94 -17.04 -13.60 2.36
N PHE A 95 -16.86 -12.30 2.38
CA PHE A 95 -16.71 -11.55 3.62
C PHE A 95 -17.26 -10.14 3.48
N SER A 96 -17.54 -9.50 4.60
CA SER A 96 -17.85 -8.08 4.68
C SER A 96 -16.84 -7.39 5.61
N TYR A 97 -16.66 -6.08 5.45
CA TYR A 97 -15.81 -5.30 6.33
C TYR A 97 -16.20 -3.82 6.34
N ASN A 98 -15.73 -3.11 7.34
CA ASN A 98 -15.75 -1.65 7.41
C ASN A 98 -14.33 -1.09 7.50
N VAL A 99 -14.19 0.21 7.28
CA VAL A 99 -12.95 0.95 7.50
C VAL A 99 -13.23 2.10 8.45
N LYS A 100 -12.45 2.19 9.53
CA LYS A 100 -12.51 3.26 10.53
C LYS A 100 -11.12 3.80 10.79
N LYS A 101 -11.02 5.03 11.29
CA LYS A 101 -9.80 5.52 11.92
C LYS A 101 -9.62 4.85 13.29
N LEU A 102 -8.43 4.98 13.89
CA LEU A 102 -8.17 4.44 15.23
C LEU A 102 -9.07 5.05 16.32
N ASP A 103 -9.60 6.25 16.10
CA ASP A 103 -10.56 6.94 16.98
C ASP A 103 -12.02 6.49 16.79
N ASN A 104 -12.25 5.40 16.07
CA ASN A 104 -13.57 4.86 15.68
C ASN A 104 -14.37 5.69 14.66
N THR A 105 -13.84 6.79 14.13
CA THR A 105 -14.50 7.54 13.06
C THR A 105 -14.66 6.67 11.83
N VAL A 106 -15.89 6.48 11.36
CA VAL A 106 -16.21 5.67 10.17
C VAL A 106 -15.73 6.39 8.91
N VAL A 107 -14.91 5.70 8.13
CA VAL A 107 -14.40 6.13 6.82
C VAL A 107 -15.22 5.50 5.70
N LEU A 108 -15.40 4.18 5.76
CA LEU A 108 -16.26 3.40 4.87
C LEU A 108 -17.09 2.43 5.72
N SER A 109 -18.40 2.51 5.58
CA SER A 109 -19.28 1.57 6.26
C SER A 109 -19.34 0.24 5.52
N GLU A 110 -19.67 -0.83 6.22
CA GLU A 110 -19.91 -2.15 5.65
C GLU A 110 -20.98 -2.13 4.55
N LYS A 111 -22.01 -1.29 4.72
CA LYS A 111 -23.09 -1.11 3.74
C LYS A 111 -22.60 -0.46 2.45
N GLU A 112 -21.67 0.51 2.52
CA GLU A 112 -21.08 1.16 1.34
C GLU A 112 -20.16 0.23 0.58
N ILE A 113 -19.40 -0.61 1.29
CA ILE A 113 -18.46 -1.57 0.69
C ILE A 113 -19.19 -2.78 0.13
N GLY A 114 -20.21 -3.28 0.83
CA GLY A 114 -20.95 -4.49 0.49
C GLY A 114 -20.16 -5.77 0.76
N ILE A 115 -20.78 -6.90 0.41
CA ILE A 115 -20.14 -8.22 0.52
C ILE A 115 -19.08 -8.33 -0.57
N GLN A 116 -17.88 -8.72 -0.14
CA GLN A 116 -16.74 -8.98 -1.03
C GLN A 116 -16.72 -10.46 -1.40
N ASP A 117 -16.51 -10.69 -2.67
CA ASP A 117 -16.32 -11.99 -3.28
C ASP A 117 -14.87 -12.06 -3.77
N TYR A 118 -14.05 -12.91 -3.14
CA TYR A 118 -12.62 -12.90 -3.30
C TYR A 118 -12.03 -14.30 -3.47
N ILE A 119 -11.16 -14.46 -4.47
CA ILE A 119 -10.38 -15.68 -4.63
C ILE A 119 -8.99 -15.41 -4.06
N VAL A 120 -8.66 -16.13 -2.98
CA VAL A 120 -7.46 -15.92 -2.18
C VAL A 120 -6.20 -15.97 -3.05
N ASP A 121 -5.47 -14.89 -3.08
CA ASP A 121 -4.19 -14.68 -3.77
C ASP A 121 -4.18 -14.96 -5.29
N LYS A 122 -5.34 -15.19 -5.92
CA LYS A 122 -5.45 -15.44 -7.38
C LYS A 122 -5.87 -14.20 -8.19
N THR A 123 -6.66 -13.31 -7.60
CA THR A 123 -7.21 -12.18 -8.35
C THR A 123 -6.43 -10.90 -8.13
N ASN A 124 -6.31 -10.07 -9.19
CA ASN A 124 -5.73 -8.74 -9.07
C ASN A 124 -6.65 -7.85 -8.23
N GLN A 125 -6.16 -7.35 -7.11
CA GLN A 125 -6.99 -6.91 -6.00
C GLN A 125 -7.11 -5.39 -5.90
N LYS A 126 -8.33 -4.94 -5.64
CA LYS A 126 -8.60 -3.61 -5.08
C LYS A 126 -8.53 -3.59 -3.54
N LEU A 127 -8.34 -4.77 -2.92
CA LEU A 127 -8.25 -4.91 -1.47
C LEU A 127 -6.86 -4.47 -0.97
N ILE A 128 -6.85 -3.79 0.18
CA ILE A 128 -5.61 -3.44 0.88
C ILE A 128 -4.91 -4.69 1.42
N ASN A 129 -3.59 -4.65 1.52
CA ASN A 129 -2.78 -5.81 1.92
C ASN A 129 -3.20 -6.34 3.30
N GLY A 130 -3.42 -5.46 4.27
CA GLY A 130 -3.81 -5.88 5.63
C GLY A 130 -5.12 -6.69 5.68
N ILE A 131 -6.09 -6.42 4.79
CA ILE A 131 -7.32 -7.26 4.69
C ILE A 131 -7.03 -8.57 3.97
N ARG A 132 -6.26 -8.53 2.87
CA ARG A 132 -5.88 -9.74 2.12
C ARG A 132 -5.16 -10.76 3.00
N ASP A 133 -4.25 -10.29 3.84
CA ASP A 133 -3.48 -11.14 4.74
C ASP A 133 -4.29 -11.49 6.00
N GLY A 134 -5.09 -10.54 6.49
CA GLY A 134 -5.95 -10.74 7.65
C GLY A 134 -7.00 -11.84 7.45
N VAL A 135 -7.68 -11.89 6.31
CA VAL A 135 -8.72 -12.93 6.05
C VAL A 135 -8.13 -14.34 6.06
N LYS A 136 -6.84 -14.52 5.74
CA LYS A 136 -6.15 -15.81 5.79
C LYS A 136 -5.94 -16.32 7.23
N LEU A 137 -6.03 -15.44 8.23
CA LEU A 137 -5.95 -15.81 9.64
C LEU A 137 -7.29 -16.27 10.21
N MET A 138 -8.40 -15.93 9.54
CA MET A 138 -9.76 -16.12 10.02
C MET A 138 -10.34 -17.49 9.63
N LYS A 139 -11.36 -17.90 10.38
CA LYS A 139 -12.22 -19.06 10.08
C LYS A 139 -13.62 -18.59 9.70
N GLU A 140 -14.38 -19.45 9.06
CA GLU A 140 -15.78 -19.15 8.68
C GLU A 140 -16.62 -18.81 9.92
N GLY A 141 -17.37 -17.72 9.86
CA GLY A 141 -18.23 -17.20 10.92
C GLY A 141 -17.51 -16.36 11.97
N GLU A 142 -16.19 -16.20 11.90
CA GLU A 142 -15.45 -15.30 12.80
C GLU A 142 -15.63 -13.82 12.44
N VAL A 143 -15.51 -12.98 13.46
CA VAL A 143 -15.46 -11.52 13.35
C VAL A 143 -14.19 -11.05 14.00
N VAL A 144 -13.31 -10.40 13.23
CA VAL A 144 -11.99 -9.95 13.68
C VAL A 144 -11.81 -8.48 13.35
N THR A 145 -11.27 -7.72 14.29
CA THR A 145 -10.86 -6.34 14.05
C THR A 145 -9.35 -6.30 13.89
N PHE A 146 -8.91 -5.76 12.75
CA PHE A 146 -7.52 -5.56 12.39
C PHE A 146 -7.13 -4.10 12.59
N LEU A 147 -5.99 -3.84 13.22
CA LEU A 147 -5.35 -2.54 13.36
C LEU A 147 -4.19 -2.50 12.37
N ILE A 148 -4.33 -1.74 11.32
CA ILE A 148 -3.50 -1.83 10.13
C ILE A 148 -2.74 -0.51 9.95
N PRO A 149 -1.38 -0.53 10.01
CA PRO A 149 -0.56 0.63 9.64
C PRO A 149 -0.82 1.06 8.19
N SER A 150 -0.59 2.33 7.90
CA SER A 150 -0.94 2.89 6.60
C SER A 150 -0.30 2.19 5.42
N TYR A 151 0.93 1.68 5.57
CA TYR A 151 1.64 0.99 4.49
C TYR A 151 0.99 -0.32 4.04
N ASN A 152 0.23 -0.98 4.93
CA ASN A 152 -0.61 -2.16 4.63
C ASN A 152 -2.07 -1.79 4.33
N ALA A 153 -2.41 -0.49 4.40
CA ALA A 153 -3.72 0.07 4.15
C ALA A 153 -3.72 0.96 2.89
N TYR A 154 -4.10 2.22 3.03
CA TYR A 154 -4.23 3.16 1.91
C TYR A 154 -2.97 4.01 1.67
N SER A 155 -1.93 3.85 2.49
CA SER A 155 -0.61 4.46 2.31
C SER A 155 -0.68 5.97 2.03
N TYR A 156 0.10 6.44 1.07
CA TYR A 156 0.14 7.85 0.65
C TYR A 156 -1.02 8.25 -0.29
N TYR A 157 -1.85 7.32 -0.71
CA TYR A 157 -3.03 7.64 -1.53
C TYR A 157 -4.20 8.14 -0.68
N GLY A 158 -4.40 7.54 0.50
CA GLY A 158 -5.60 7.80 1.30
C GLY A 158 -6.88 7.35 0.59
N ILE A 159 -8.00 7.94 0.96
CA ILE A 159 -9.29 7.84 0.27
C ILE A 159 -9.81 9.25 0.07
N GLU A 160 -10.06 9.63 -1.17
CA GLU A 160 -10.49 10.98 -1.54
C GLU A 160 -11.67 11.45 -0.66
N ASN A 161 -11.54 12.65 -0.09
CA ASN A 161 -12.50 13.30 0.81
C ASN A 161 -12.87 12.51 2.10
N LYS A 162 -12.28 11.34 2.37
CA LYS A 162 -12.62 10.50 3.52
C LYS A 162 -11.44 10.17 4.44
N LEU A 163 -10.27 9.84 3.87
CA LEU A 163 -9.08 9.44 4.63
C LEU A 163 -7.83 10.12 4.09
N GLY A 164 -7.10 10.81 4.95
CA GLY A 164 -5.80 11.41 4.59
C GLY A 164 -4.72 10.38 4.26
N THR A 165 -3.55 10.90 3.84
CA THR A 165 -2.37 10.08 3.54
C THR A 165 -1.68 9.63 4.83
N ASN A 166 -1.09 8.43 4.81
CA ASN A 166 -0.33 7.88 5.94
C ASN A 166 -1.14 7.88 7.26
N VAL A 167 -2.38 7.41 7.18
CA VAL A 167 -3.26 7.26 8.33
C VAL A 167 -3.46 5.77 8.61
N PRO A 168 -3.08 5.27 9.80
CA PRO A 168 -3.41 3.91 10.23
C PRO A 168 -4.91 3.78 10.45
N ILE A 169 -5.43 2.59 10.21
CA ILE A 169 -6.86 2.31 10.25
C ILE A 169 -7.17 1.09 11.10
N GLN A 170 -8.43 0.95 11.47
CA GLN A 170 -9.00 -0.30 11.96
C GLN A 170 -10.09 -0.79 11.01
N CYS A 171 -10.10 -2.09 10.77
CA CYS A 171 -11.07 -2.76 9.92
C CYS A 171 -11.69 -3.93 10.66
N THR A 172 -12.99 -3.92 10.88
CA THR A 172 -13.70 -5.10 11.38
C THR A 172 -14.18 -5.91 10.19
N VAL A 173 -13.73 -7.15 10.12
CA VAL A 173 -14.03 -8.11 9.03
C VAL A 173 -14.88 -9.24 9.58
N THR A 174 -15.94 -9.60 8.85
CA THR A 174 -16.76 -10.78 9.08
C THR A 174 -16.53 -11.78 7.96
N LEU A 175 -15.90 -12.92 8.23
CA LEU A 175 -15.74 -13.99 7.24
C LEU A 175 -17.01 -14.82 7.18
N ILE A 176 -17.77 -14.66 6.09
CA ILE A 176 -19.10 -15.24 5.95
C ILE A 176 -19.01 -16.70 5.49
N LYS A 177 -18.15 -16.99 4.50
CA LYS A 177 -18.08 -18.33 3.89
C LYS A 177 -16.72 -18.61 3.26
N ILE A 178 -16.30 -19.88 3.35
CA ILE A 178 -15.14 -20.41 2.65
C ILE A 178 -15.60 -21.52 1.71
N ASN A 179 -15.48 -21.31 0.39
CA ASN A 179 -15.68 -22.32 -0.63
C ASN A 179 -14.31 -22.82 -1.08
N LYS A 180 -14.01 -24.08 -0.79
CA LYS A 180 -12.72 -24.69 -1.14
C LYS A 180 -12.56 -24.82 -2.65
N ASN A 181 -11.37 -24.50 -3.13
CA ASN A 181 -10.97 -24.78 -4.50
C ASN A 181 -10.52 -26.25 -4.56
N ASN A 182 -11.42 -27.14 -5.04
CA ASN A 182 -11.14 -28.55 -5.22
C ASN A 182 -10.24 -28.82 -6.44
#